data_67b44b1a8ed8dd2302da710a2be9547b
#
_entry.id   67b44b1a8ed8dd2302da710a2be9547b
#
_cell.length_a   1.000
_cell.length_b   1.000
_cell.length_c   1.000
_cell.angle_alpha   90.00
_cell.angle_beta   90.00
_cell.angle_gamma   90.00
#
_symmetry.space_group_name_H-M   'P 1'
#
loop_
_entity.id
_entity.type
_entity.pdbx_description
1 polymer ?
#
loop_
_entity_poly.entity_id
_entity_poly.type
_entity_poly.pdbx_seq_one_letter_code
_entity_poly.pdbx_strand_id
1 'polypeptide(L)'
;MAGTYINQSTTSLSGLQSWILKQLGDPLITVELTDDQLTTSINDAIEFYTEYAEMGDNYVMVPLSGYTEGTGMSLSAYNAKSVFALEEELDGGINTLFSIENQMANQGVLPFHYGMNTSYVSFELASQFVDMSKRMLSQRFDFNYNSQTQTLKLFPDPIQQNKEGYIVMGIKTVPPISELVGNWYVKRLA
;
A
#
# COMPACT_ATOMS: atom_id res chain seq x y z
N MET A 1 16.09 -4.14 -32.99
CA MET A 1 16.79 -5.26 -32.30
C MET A 1 16.91 -4.87 -30.84
N ALA A 2 16.18 -5.52 -29.97
CA ALA A 2 16.34 -5.34 -28.52
C ALA A 2 17.68 -5.97 -28.15
N GLY A 3 18.62 -5.15 -27.71
CA GLY A 3 19.91 -5.64 -27.22
C GLY A 3 19.67 -6.55 -26.03
N THR A 4 20.03 -7.81 -26.13
CA THR A 4 20.01 -8.73 -24.99
C THR A 4 21.13 -8.31 -24.05
N TYR A 5 20.79 -7.46 -23.10
CA TYR A 5 21.71 -7.21 -21.99
C TYR A 5 21.84 -8.51 -21.21
N ILE A 6 23.06 -9.05 -21.12
CA ILE A 6 23.37 -10.13 -20.20
C ILE A 6 23.26 -9.52 -18.79
N ASN A 7 22.05 -9.49 -18.27
CA ASN A 7 21.81 -9.05 -16.91
C ASN A 7 22.33 -10.17 -15.99
N GLN A 8 23.48 -9.92 -15.37
CA GLN A 8 23.90 -10.75 -14.23
C GLN A 8 22.91 -10.44 -13.10
N SER A 9 21.81 -11.17 -13.10
CA SER A 9 20.81 -11.06 -12.05
C SER A 9 21.44 -11.54 -10.74
N THR A 10 21.84 -10.61 -9.92
CA THR A 10 22.25 -10.88 -8.55
C THR A 10 20.97 -11.17 -7.77
N THR A 11 20.71 -12.45 -7.51
CA THR A 11 19.53 -12.92 -6.77
C THR A 11 19.82 -13.13 -5.27
N SER A 12 21.08 -12.98 -4.87
CA SER A 12 21.51 -13.20 -3.49
C SER A 12 22.47 -12.09 -3.03
N LEU A 13 22.51 -11.89 -1.71
CA LEU A 13 23.42 -10.92 -1.08
C LEU A 13 24.88 -11.19 -1.46
N SER A 14 25.30 -12.45 -1.38
CA SER A 14 26.67 -12.86 -1.76
C SER A 14 26.99 -12.62 -3.25
N GLY A 15 25.97 -12.75 -4.11
CA GLY A 15 26.11 -12.40 -5.53
C GLY A 15 26.33 -10.91 -5.74
N LEU A 16 25.64 -10.06 -4.95
CA LEU A 16 25.82 -8.61 -5.00
C LEU A 16 27.20 -8.20 -4.45
N GLN A 17 27.64 -8.77 -3.34
CA GLN A 17 29.00 -8.55 -2.80
C GLN A 17 30.07 -8.90 -3.84
N SER A 18 29.98 -10.08 -4.47
CA SER A 18 30.91 -10.49 -5.52
C SER A 18 30.86 -9.57 -6.74
N TRP A 19 29.69 -9.04 -7.07
CA TRP A 19 29.53 -8.08 -8.16
C TRP A 19 30.22 -6.75 -7.82
N ILE A 20 30.04 -6.23 -6.60
CA ILE A 20 30.71 -4.99 -6.13
C ILE A 20 32.23 -5.15 -6.16
N LEU A 21 32.76 -6.24 -5.61
CA LEU A 21 34.20 -6.52 -5.62
C LEU A 21 34.77 -6.53 -7.05
N LYS A 22 34.04 -7.16 -8.01
CA LYS A 22 34.42 -7.15 -9.41
C LYS A 22 34.43 -5.75 -10.03
N GLN A 23 33.50 -4.89 -9.64
CA GLN A 23 33.45 -3.49 -10.09
C GLN A 23 34.65 -2.69 -9.53
N LEU A 24 35.11 -3.02 -8.32
CA LEU A 24 36.27 -2.41 -7.69
C LEU A 24 37.60 -2.95 -8.24
N GLY A 25 37.54 -4.02 -9.06
CA GLY A 25 38.72 -4.53 -9.79
C GLY A 25 39.26 -5.89 -9.32
N ASP A 26 38.56 -6.58 -8.42
CA ASP A 26 38.91 -7.95 -8.04
C ASP A 26 38.74 -8.92 -9.24
N PRO A 27 39.66 -9.84 -9.53
CA PRO A 27 40.91 -10.20 -8.79
C PRO A 27 42.19 -9.46 -9.28
N LEU A 28 42.05 -8.49 -10.16
CA LEU A 28 43.22 -7.77 -10.68
C LEU A 28 43.90 -6.87 -9.63
N ILE A 29 43.06 -6.32 -8.75
CA ILE A 29 43.50 -5.50 -7.63
C ILE A 29 42.98 -6.18 -6.36
N THR A 30 43.83 -6.32 -5.35
CA THR A 30 43.44 -6.83 -4.05
C THR A 30 42.59 -5.77 -3.34
N VAL A 31 41.32 -6.05 -3.16
CA VAL A 31 40.37 -5.17 -2.46
C VAL A 31 40.31 -5.59 -0.99
N GLU A 32 40.82 -4.74 -0.10
CA GLU A 32 40.85 -4.99 1.35
C GLU A 32 39.58 -4.50 2.02
N LEU A 33 38.40 -5.04 1.61
CA LEU A 33 37.14 -4.79 2.26
C LEU A 33 36.67 -6.05 3.00
N THR A 34 36.18 -5.86 4.22
CA THR A 34 35.58 -6.95 4.97
C THR A 34 34.14 -7.18 4.52
N ASP A 35 33.63 -8.41 4.69
CA ASP A 35 32.23 -8.75 4.38
C ASP A 35 31.23 -7.88 5.16
N ASP A 36 31.58 -7.48 6.38
CA ASP A 36 30.75 -6.59 7.20
C ASP A 36 30.66 -5.18 6.59
N GLN A 37 31.75 -4.65 6.06
CA GLN A 37 31.76 -3.34 5.41
C GLN A 37 30.91 -3.36 4.14
N LEU A 38 31.02 -4.43 3.35
CA LEU A 38 30.22 -4.62 2.14
C LEU A 38 28.72 -4.74 2.49
N THR A 39 28.41 -5.51 3.53
CA THR A 39 27.04 -5.69 3.99
C THR A 39 26.44 -4.37 4.50
N THR A 40 27.22 -3.58 5.22
CA THR A 40 26.78 -2.26 5.70
C THR A 40 26.48 -1.33 4.54
N SER A 41 27.39 -1.25 3.55
CA SER A 41 27.18 -0.43 2.36
C SER A 41 25.95 -0.83 1.57
N ILE A 42 25.69 -2.14 1.44
CA ILE A 42 24.51 -2.66 0.77
C ILE A 42 23.23 -2.30 1.53
N ASN A 43 23.24 -2.41 2.86
CA ASN A 43 22.10 -2.03 3.70
C ASN A 43 21.81 -0.53 3.58
N ASP A 44 22.83 0.31 3.64
CA ASP A 44 22.68 1.76 3.45
C ASP A 44 22.08 2.09 2.08
N ALA A 45 22.52 1.41 1.03
CA ALA A 45 21.96 1.56 -0.31
C ALA A 45 20.49 1.11 -0.40
N ILE A 46 20.13 0.02 0.27
CA ILE A 46 18.75 -0.48 0.34
C ILE A 46 17.88 0.51 1.12
N GLU A 47 18.35 0.99 2.27
CA GLU A 47 17.61 1.98 3.08
C GLU A 47 17.38 3.26 2.27
N PHE A 48 18.42 3.78 1.66
CA PHE A 48 18.29 4.96 0.79
C PHE A 48 17.30 4.74 -0.35
N TYR A 49 17.38 3.59 -1.02
CA TYR A 49 16.45 3.26 -2.10
C TYR A 49 15.01 3.15 -1.58
N THR A 50 14.79 2.46 -0.45
CA THR A 50 13.44 2.30 0.12
C THR A 50 12.86 3.61 0.63
N GLU A 51 13.69 4.56 1.03
CA GLU A 51 13.22 5.88 1.49
C GLU A 51 12.77 6.76 0.33
N TYR A 52 13.56 6.82 -0.75
CA TYR A 52 13.35 7.77 -1.85
C TYR A 52 12.66 7.19 -3.07
N ALA A 53 12.70 5.88 -3.28
CA ALA A 53 12.04 5.28 -4.42
C ALA A 53 10.52 5.30 -4.27
N GLU A 54 9.85 5.54 -5.38
CA GLU A 54 8.41 5.40 -5.47
C GLU A 54 8.05 3.90 -5.45
N MET A 55 7.39 3.48 -4.38
CA MET A 55 6.99 2.10 -4.19
C MET A 55 5.72 1.79 -4.96
N GLY A 56 5.58 0.55 -5.40
CA GLY A 56 4.39 0.08 -6.10
C GLY A 56 3.13 0.14 -5.22
N ASP A 57 2.03 0.55 -5.82
CA ASP A 57 0.72 0.58 -5.18
C ASP A 57 0.11 -0.82 -5.20
N ASN A 58 -0.27 -1.32 -4.04
CA ASN A 58 -0.95 -2.59 -3.86
C ASN A 58 -2.27 -2.40 -3.12
N TYR A 59 -3.28 -3.17 -3.52
CA TYR A 59 -4.55 -3.20 -2.82
C TYR A 59 -4.68 -4.50 -2.04
N VAL A 60 -5.00 -4.38 -0.76
CA VAL A 60 -5.13 -5.53 0.15
C VAL A 60 -6.49 -5.49 0.82
N MET A 61 -7.13 -6.65 0.89
CA MET A 61 -8.36 -6.83 1.64
C MET A 61 -8.01 -7.45 2.99
N VAL A 62 -8.40 -6.78 4.07
CA VAL A 62 -8.12 -7.23 5.43
C VAL A 62 -9.41 -7.32 6.24
N PRO A 63 -9.66 -8.44 6.95
CA PRO A 63 -10.86 -8.58 7.76
C PRO A 63 -10.81 -7.69 9.00
N LEU A 64 -11.92 -7.04 9.32
CA LEU A 64 -12.06 -6.23 10.54
C LEU A 64 -11.94 -7.04 11.81
N SER A 65 -12.12 -8.36 11.75
CA SER A 65 -11.94 -9.26 12.90
C SER A 65 -10.53 -9.23 13.51
N GLY A 66 -9.53 -8.76 12.76
CA GLY A 66 -8.17 -8.55 13.25
C GLY A 66 -7.94 -7.20 13.94
N TYR A 67 -8.94 -6.35 14.00
CA TYR A 67 -8.84 -5.05 14.66
C TYR A 67 -9.00 -5.17 16.17
N THR A 68 -8.19 -4.43 16.93
CA THR A 68 -8.28 -4.37 18.39
C THR A 68 -8.58 -2.95 18.83
N GLU A 69 -9.60 -2.80 19.69
CA GLU A 69 -10.02 -1.50 20.23
C GLU A 69 -8.84 -0.73 20.83
N GLY A 70 -8.71 0.53 20.48
CA GLY A 70 -7.67 1.43 20.98
C GLY A 70 -6.26 1.19 20.42
N THR A 71 -5.90 -0.06 20.09
CA THR A 71 -4.57 -0.41 19.56
C THR A 71 -4.53 -0.34 18.03
N GLY A 72 -5.62 -0.71 17.38
CA GLY A 72 -5.72 -0.78 15.93
C GLY A 72 -5.35 -2.15 15.36
N MET A 73 -5.05 -2.19 14.07
CA MET A 73 -4.69 -3.39 13.31
C MET A 73 -3.23 -3.35 12.89
N SER A 74 -2.51 -4.47 13.04
CA SER A 74 -1.14 -4.58 12.56
C SER A 74 -1.09 -4.91 11.07
N LEU A 75 -0.31 -4.15 10.31
CA LEU A 75 -0.03 -4.38 8.89
C LEU A 75 1.38 -4.91 8.64
N SER A 76 2.07 -5.39 9.69
CA SER A 76 3.44 -5.92 9.58
C SER A 76 3.58 -7.07 8.57
N ALA A 77 2.53 -7.90 8.44
CA ALA A 77 2.52 -9.01 7.48
C ALA A 77 2.60 -8.55 6.01
N TYR A 78 2.26 -7.30 5.72
CA TYR A 78 2.23 -6.74 4.37
C TYR A 78 3.44 -5.85 4.07
N ASN A 79 4.36 -5.66 5.01
CA ASN A 79 5.49 -4.72 4.89
C ASN A 79 5.05 -3.34 4.37
N ALA A 80 3.95 -2.82 4.90
CA ALA A 80 3.38 -1.57 4.47
C ALA A 80 4.27 -0.40 4.89
N LYS A 81 4.71 0.41 3.92
CA LYS A 81 5.41 1.69 4.16
C LYS A 81 4.42 2.80 4.45
N SER A 82 3.34 2.84 3.69
CA SER A 82 2.27 3.83 3.86
C SER A 82 0.93 3.28 3.38
N VAL A 83 -0.14 3.84 3.90
CA VAL A 83 -1.52 3.59 3.46
C VAL A 83 -2.00 4.88 2.80
N PHE A 84 -2.50 4.81 1.57
CA PHE A 84 -2.94 6.00 0.81
C PHE A 84 -4.44 6.02 0.52
N ALA A 85 -5.10 4.86 0.56
CA ALA A 85 -6.54 4.76 0.35
C ALA A 85 -7.14 3.73 1.31
N LEU A 86 -8.37 3.97 1.70
CA LEU A 86 -9.15 3.05 2.50
C LEU A 86 -10.58 3.06 2.01
N GLU A 87 -11.07 1.88 1.66
CA GLU A 87 -12.44 1.63 1.25
C GLU A 87 -13.03 0.54 2.14
N GLU A 88 -14.23 0.77 2.63
CA GLU A 88 -14.96 -0.20 3.42
C GLU A 88 -15.77 -1.10 2.47
N GLU A 89 -15.53 -2.39 2.52
CA GLU A 89 -16.38 -3.38 1.88
C GLU A 89 -17.17 -4.10 2.98
N LEU A 90 -18.41 -3.67 3.14
CA LEU A 90 -19.35 -4.32 4.04
C LEU A 90 -19.77 -5.65 3.41
N ASP A 91 -19.75 -6.67 4.24
CA ASP A 91 -20.27 -7.99 3.87
C ASP A 91 -21.67 -7.83 3.23
N GLY A 92 -21.83 -8.34 1.99
CA GLY A 92 -22.95 -8.06 1.08
C GLY A 92 -24.34 -8.49 1.54
N GLY A 93 -24.61 -8.37 2.84
CA GLY A 93 -25.88 -8.68 3.46
C GLY A 93 -26.88 -7.53 3.47
N ILE A 94 -27.82 -7.60 4.41
CA ILE A 94 -28.88 -6.63 4.66
C ILE A 94 -28.37 -5.18 4.78
N ASN A 95 -27.13 -5.00 5.21
CA ASN A 95 -26.49 -3.70 5.36
C ASN A 95 -26.38 -2.91 4.05
N THR A 96 -26.22 -3.60 2.91
CA THR A 96 -26.18 -2.95 1.59
C THR A 96 -27.54 -2.38 1.19
N LEU A 97 -28.64 -3.00 1.63
CA LEU A 97 -29.99 -2.50 1.39
C LEU A 97 -30.29 -1.21 2.17
N PHE A 98 -29.65 -1.05 3.31
CA PHE A 98 -29.77 0.13 4.17
C PHE A 98 -28.64 1.15 3.97
N SER A 99 -27.76 0.94 3.00
CA SER A 99 -26.72 1.92 2.65
C SER A 99 -27.37 3.24 2.23
N ILE A 100 -26.70 4.34 2.50
CA ILE A 100 -27.19 5.68 2.14
C ILE A 100 -27.41 5.77 0.64
N GLU A 101 -26.53 5.18 -0.17
CA GLU A 101 -26.67 5.16 -1.63
C GLU A 101 -27.95 4.49 -2.06
N ASN A 102 -28.27 3.34 -1.47
CA ASN A 102 -29.47 2.59 -1.80
C ASN A 102 -30.73 3.33 -1.37
N GLN A 103 -30.70 3.96 -0.19
CA GLN A 103 -31.80 4.79 0.28
C GLN A 103 -32.00 6.02 -0.60
N MET A 104 -30.91 6.69 -1.01
CA MET A 104 -30.97 7.85 -1.89
C MET A 104 -31.43 7.45 -3.30
N ALA A 105 -30.97 6.31 -3.81
CA ALA A 105 -31.45 5.77 -5.09
C ALA A 105 -32.94 5.45 -5.05
N ASN A 106 -33.41 4.80 -3.97
CA ASN A 106 -34.83 4.44 -3.79
C ASN A 106 -35.74 5.67 -3.58
N GLN A 107 -35.21 6.73 -2.96
CA GLN A 107 -35.97 7.98 -2.78
C GLN A 107 -35.96 8.89 -4.01
N GLY A 108 -35.31 8.47 -5.11
CA GLY A 108 -35.25 9.26 -6.35
C GLY A 108 -34.38 10.51 -6.23
N VAL A 109 -33.56 10.62 -5.19
CA VAL A 109 -32.66 11.76 -4.99
C VAL A 109 -31.47 11.68 -5.96
N LEU A 110 -31.09 10.46 -6.39
CA LEU A 110 -30.08 10.29 -7.41
C LEU A 110 -30.70 10.40 -8.82
N PRO A 111 -30.13 11.21 -9.69
CA PRO A 111 -30.71 11.52 -11.01
C PRO A 111 -30.79 10.33 -11.97
N PHE A 112 -30.32 9.17 -11.58
CA PHE A 112 -30.32 7.94 -12.41
C PHE A 112 -31.69 7.27 -12.52
N HIS A 113 -32.66 7.59 -11.65
CA HIS A 113 -33.90 6.82 -11.54
C HIS A 113 -34.98 7.22 -12.55
N TYR A 114 -34.85 8.36 -13.20
CA TYR A 114 -35.94 8.90 -14.03
C TYR A 114 -35.58 9.28 -15.46
N GLY A 115 -34.58 8.66 -16.08
CA GLY A 115 -34.31 8.88 -17.51
C GLY A 115 -34.03 10.34 -17.89
N MET A 116 -33.74 11.19 -16.93
CA MET A 116 -33.29 12.55 -17.19
C MET A 116 -31.89 12.49 -17.81
N ASN A 117 -31.68 13.31 -18.84
CA ASN A 117 -30.34 13.54 -19.42
C ASN A 117 -29.40 14.04 -18.31
N THR A 118 -28.78 13.11 -17.62
CA THR A 118 -27.84 13.42 -16.55
C THR A 118 -26.56 13.91 -17.19
N SER A 119 -26.28 15.20 -17.01
CA SER A 119 -24.98 15.74 -17.36
C SER A 119 -23.93 15.17 -16.39
N TYR A 120 -22.69 15.07 -16.84
CA TYR A 120 -21.54 14.68 -15.99
C TYR A 120 -21.48 15.52 -14.70
N VAL A 121 -21.84 16.79 -14.76
CA VAL A 121 -21.92 17.70 -13.61
C VAL A 121 -22.94 17.24 -12.56
N SER A 122 -24.11 16.77 -13.00
CA SER A 122 -25.13 16.25 -12.07
C SER A 122 -24.68 14.97 -11.38
N PHE A 123 -23.95 14.10 -12.10
CA PHE A 123 -23.36 12.90 -11.54
C PHE A 123 -22.29 13.26 -10.48
N GLU A 124 -21.41 14.18 -10.81
CA GLU A 124 -20.35 14.62 -9.89
C GLU A 124 -20.92 15.22 -8.60
N LEU A 125 -21.92 16.11 -8.73
CA LEU A 125 -22.60 16.69 -7.57
C LEU A 125 -23.29 15.63 -6.70
N ALA A 126 -23.95 14.65 -7.31
CA ALA A 126 -24.58 13.56 -6.59
C ALA A 126 -23.55 12.70 -5.85
N SER A 127 -22.43 12.38 -6.49
CA SER A 127 -21.34 11.63 -5.89
C SER A 127 -20.73 12.36 -4.69
N GLN A 128 -20.46 13.65 -4.82
CA GLN A 128 -19.95 14.48 -3.72
C GLN A 128 -20.94 14.56 -2.55
N PHE A 129 -22.24 14.64 -2.83
CA PHE A 129 -23.26 14.67 -1.80
C PHE A 129 -23.36 13.34 -1.05
N VAL A 130 -23.26 12.20 -1.75
CA VAL A 130 -23.22 10.87 -1.13
C VAL A 130 -21.98 10.72 -0.25
N ASP A 131 -20.80 11.12 -0.74
CA ASP A 131 -19.56 11.09 0.04
C ASP A 131 -19.64 11.97 1.31
N MET A 132 -20.19 13.16 1.19
CA MET A 132 -20.39 14.04 2.34
C MET A 132 -21.35 13.42 3.35
N SER A 133 -22.45 12.83 2.87
CA SER A 133 -23.45 12.18 3.73
C SER A 133 -22.87 10.98 4.47
N LYS A 134 -22.04 10.17 3.80
CA LYS A 134 -21.32 9.05 4.43
C LYS A 134 -20.39 9.52 5.55
N ARG A 135 -19.65 10.59 5.31
CA ARG A 135 -18.75 11.19 6.34
C ARG A 135 -19.54 11.73 7.53
N MET A 136 -20.63 12.45 7.29
CA MET A 136 -21.47 13.03 8.35
C MET A 136 -22.13 11.96 9.23
N LEU A 137 -22.54 10.84 8.64
CA LEU A 137 -23.21 9.74 9.35
C LEU A 137 -22.22 8.68 9.87
N SER A 138 -20.93 8.97 9.86
CA SER A 138 -19.87 8.07 10.33
C SER A 138 -19.88 6.68 9.67
N GLN A 139 -20.34 6.61 8.42
CA GLN A 139 -20.35 5.37 7.65
C GLN A 139 -19.04 5.13 6.89
N ARG A 140 -18.16 6.13 6.83
CA ARG A 140 -16.84 6.01 6.26
C ARG A 140 -15.79 6.13 7.36
N PHE A 141 -14.84 5.21 7.35
CA PHE A 141 -13.72 5.30 8.25
C PHE A 141 -12.68 6.32 7.74
N ASP A 142 -12.24 7.17 8.66
CA ASP A 142 -10.96 7.84 8.52
C ASP A 142 -9.88 6.95 9.14
N PHE A 143 -8.64 7.09 8.70
CA PHE A 143 -7.57 6.25 9.19
C PHE A 143 -6.33 7.05 9.55
N ASN A 144 -5.58 6.52 10.51
CA ASN A 144 -4.24 6.97 10.85
C ASN A 144 -3.29 5.77 10.82
N TYR A 145 -2.26 5.85 10.01
CA TYR A 145 -1.26 4.82 9.88
C TYR A 145 0.07 5.27 10.46
N ASN A 146 0.63 4.47 11.38
CA ASN A 146 1.96 4.67 11.92
C ASN A 146 2.94 3.71 11.23
N SER A 147 3.85 4.25 10.43
CA SER A 147 4.83 3.47 9.67
C SER A 147 5.88 2.79 10.56
N GLN A 148 6.20 3.34 11.73
CA GLN A 148 7.21 2.77 12.63
C GLN A 148 6.68 1.52 13.34
N THR A 149 5.42 1.55 13.79
CA THR A 149 4.77 0.42 14.48
C THR A 149 3.97 -0.45 13.51
N GLN A 150 3.85 -0.04 12.26
CA GLN A 150 3.02 -0.67 11.21
C GLN A 150 1.59 -0.93 11.68
N THR A 151 1.04 0.00 12.44
CA THR A 151 -0.33 -0.08 12.97
C THR A 151 -1.26 0.90 12.29
N LEU A 152 -2.43 0.41 11.91
CA LEU A 152 -3.52 1.18 11.34
C LEU A 152 -4.59 1.40 12.40
N LYS A 153 -4.95 2.64 12.66
CA LYS A 153 -6.09 3.01 13.51
C LYS A 153 -7.20 3.59 12.66
N LEU A 154 -8.42 3.18 12.95
CA LEU A 154 -9.62 3.61 12.26
C LEU A 154 -10.45 4.52 13.15
N PHE A 155 -11.09 5.51 12.55
CA PHE A 155 -11.97 6.45 13.21
C PHE A 155 -13.27 6.61 12.38
N PRO A 156 -14.44 6.38 12.97
CA PRO A 156 -14.69 5.89 14.32
C PRO A 156 -14.25 4.42 14.52
N ASP A 157 -14.09 4.00 15.78
CA ASP A 157 -13.66 2.63 16.09
C ASP A 157 -14.70 1.61 15.60
N PRO A 158 -14.33 0.64 14.75
CA PRO A 158 -15.26 -0.32 14.17
C PRO A 158 -15.86 -1.26 15.21
N ILE A 159 -15.16 -1.57 16.29
CA ILE A 159 -15.65 -2.44 17.36
C ILE A 159 -16.81 -1.77 18.09
N GLN A 160 -16.67 -0.48 18.39
CA GLN A 160 -17.75 0.28 19.07
C GLN A 160 -19.01 0.39 18.20
N GLN A 161 -18.87 0.27 16.90
CA GLN A 161 -19.99 0.31 15.96
C GLN A 161 -20.56 -1.06 15.61
N ASN A 162 -20.03 -2.14 16.20
CA ASN A 162 -20.38 -3.52 15.84
C ASN A 162 -20.30 -3.80 14.33
N LYS A 163 -19.33 -3.20 13.66
CA LYS A 163 -19.12 -3.43 12.23
C LYS A 163 -18.28 -4.68 12.02
N GLU A 164 -18.82 -5.57 11.23
CA GLU A 164 -18.14 -6.76 10.73
C GLU A 164 -17.98 -6.60 9.22
N GLY A 165 -16.90 -7.15 8.66
CA GLY A 165 -16.64 -7.09 7.23
C GLY A 165 -15.17 -7.02 6.91
N TYR A 166 -14.87 -6.49 5.73
CA TYR A 166 -13.53 -6.34 5.21
C TYR A 166 -13.27 -4.87 4.90
N ILE A 167 -12.02 -4.50 4.98
CA ILE A 167 -11.52 -3.21 4.52
C ILE A 167 -10.60 -3.47 3.34
N VAL A 168 -10.83 -2.76 2.24
CA VAL A 168 -9.89 -2.68 1.12
C VAL A 168 -9.03 -1.45 1.33
N MET A 169 -7.75 -1.65 1.41
CA MET A 169 -6.80 -0.55 1.58
C MET A 169 -5.76 -0.54 0.47
N GLY A 170 -5.45 0.65 -0.01
CA GLY A 170 -4.31 0.90 -0.87
C GLY A 170 -3.07 1.12 -0.02
N ILE A 171 -2.08 0.26 -0.17
CA ILE A 171 -0.81 0.32 0.56
C ILE A 171 0.37 0.43 -0.39
N LYS A 172 1.39 1.15 0.03
CA LYS A 172 2.71 1.10 -0.61
C LYS A 172 3.55 0.09 0.15
N THR A 173 3.99 -0.97 -0.54
CA THR A 173 4.74 -2.07 0.07
C THR A 173 6.21 -1.98 -0.28
N VAL A 174 7.07 -2.29 0.68
CA VAL A 174 8.51 -2.46 0.44
C VAL A 174 8.73 -3.85 -0.15
N PRO A 175 9.36 -3.95 -1.34
CA PRO A 175 9.70 -5.24 -1.93
C PRO A 175 10.61 -6.07 -1.01
N PRO A 176 10.56 -7.41 -1.09
CA PRO A 176 11.46 -8.25 -0.33
C PRO A 176 12.93 -8.02 -0.74
N ILE A 177 13.85 -8.22 0.20
CA ILE A 177 15.29 -8.00 -0.02
C ILE A 177 15.81 -8.74 -1.25
N SER A 178 15.29 -9.94 -1.53
CA SER A 178 15.66 -10.72 -2.72
C SER A 178 15.40 -10.01 -4.05
N GLU A 179 14.36 -9.20 -4.12
CA GLU A 179 14.03 -8.38 -5.30
C GLU A 179 14.88 -7.09 -5.33
N LEU A 180 15.10 -6.49 -4.16
CA LEU A 180 15.90 -5.28 -4.02
C LEU A 180 17.35 -5.51 -4.41
N VAL A 181 17.95 -6.63 -4.03
CA VAL A 181 19.33 -7.02 -4.40
C VAL A 181 19.51 -7.15 -5.92
N GLY A 182 18.42 -7.53 -6.64
CA GLY A 182 18.41 -7.58 -8.11
C GLY A 182 18.24 -6.22 -8.79
N ASN A 183 17.83 -5.20 -8.05
CA ASN A 183 17.46 -3.91 -8.60
C ASN A 183 18.70 -3.14 -9.08
N TRP A 184 18.61 -2.57 -10.28
CA TRP A 184 19.70 -1.82 -10.90
C TRP A 184 20.10 -0.56 -10.09
N TYR A 185 19.11 0.12 -9.50
CA TYR A 185 19.39 1.32 -8.68
C TYR A 185 20.13 0.96 -7.40
N VAL A 186 19.72 -0.10 -6.71
CA VAL A 186 20.41 -0.57 -5.50
C VAL A 186 21.86 -0.98 -5.82
N LYS A 187 22.08 -1.72 -6.92
CA LYS A 187 23.43 -2.08 -7.39
C LYS A 187 24.32 -0.88 -7.65
N ARG A 188 23.76 0.24 -8.04
CA ARG A 188 24.53 1.43 -8.39
C ARG A 188 24.79 2.33 -7.19
N LEU A 189 23.99 2.19 -6.13
CA LEU A 189 24.16 2.92 -4.87
C LEU A 189 25.11 2.21 -3.91
N ALA A 190 25.12 0.86 -3.92
CA ALA A 190 26.01 0.03 -3.11
C ALA A 190 27.45 0.05 -3.66
#